data_e1d2d2d97a04115934c28c3169c5c8cc
#
_entry.id   e1d2d2d97a04115934c28c3169c5c8cc
#
_cell.length_a   1.000
_cell.length_b   1.000
_cell.length_c   1.000
_cell.angle_alpha   90.00
_cell.angle_beta   90.00
_cell.angle_gamma   90.00
#
_symmetry.space_group_name_H-M   'P 1'
#
loop_
_entity.id
_entity.type
_entity.pdbx_description
1 polymer ?
#
loop_
_entity_poly.entity_id
_entity_poly.type
_entity_poly.pdbx_seq_one_letter_code
_entity_poly.pdbx_strand_id
1 'polypeptide(L)'
;MQKVDTDGLNPTESPQGRQSISAPLDADDYSMNYYVLEPGEEFSGSRHAHMDQEESFFVLEGEATFEASEDPTGETETVTVGEGEMIRFDPGEYQQGRNESGETVRALALGTPQESTDIRAAVPCQQCGDSDYMNFVMRDGEPALDCPECDADIAI
;
A
#
# COMPACT_ATOMS: atom_id res chain seq x y z
N MET A 1 13.99 -18.30 -17.05
CA MET A 1 14.37 -18.19 -15.62
C MET A 1 14.89 -16.79 -15.40
N GLN A 2 14.27 -16.02 -14.50
CA GLN A 2 14.62 -14.64 -14.16
C GLN A 2 15.20 -14.60 -12.74
N LYS A 3 16.05 -13.62 -12.47
CA LYS A 3 16.62 -13.38 -11.14
C LYS A 3 16.76 -11.87 -10.92
N VAL A 4 16.36 -11.40 -9.77
CA VAL A 4 16.61 -10.04 -9.28
C VAL A 4 17.49 -10.12 -8.04
N ASP A 5 18.34 -9.12 -7.87
CA ASP A 5 19.18 -8.97 -6.68
C ASP A 5 18.69 -7.74 -5.91
N THR A 6 18.26 -7.95 -4.68
CA THR A 6 17.72 -6.87 -3.84
C THR A 6 18.81 -5.88 -3.40
N ASP A 7 20.07 -6.29 -3.33
CA ASP A 7 21.19 -5.39 -3.02
C ASP A 7 21.44 -4.36 -4.14
N GLY A 8 20.97 -4.65 -5.36
CA GLY A 8 21.02 -3.73 -6.50
C GLY A 8 19.81 -2.81 -6.62
N LEU A 9 18.79 -2.99 -5.78
CA LEU A 9 17.63 -2.13 -5.74
C LEU A 9 17.91 -0.88 -4.90
N ASN A 10 17.35 0.26 -5.31
CA ASN A 10 17.49 1.52 -4.59
C ASN A 10 16.10 2.12 -4.28
N PRO A 11 15.32 1.48 -3.40
CA PRO A 11 13.96 1.92 -3.10
C PRO A 11 13.91 3.31 -2.47
N THR A 12 14.96 3.76 -1.79
CA THR A 12 15.03 5.12 -1.18
C THR A 12 15.03 6.25 -2.22
N GLU A 13 15.33 5.97 -3.48
CA GLU A 13 15.23 6.94 -4.59
C GLU A 13 13.83 6.96 -5.22
N SER A 14 12.94 6.04 -4.84
CA SER A 14 11.56 5.96 -5.31
C SER A 14 10.60 6.63 -4.33
N PRO A 15 9.46 7.13 -4.79
CA PRO A 15 8.39 7.54 -3.89
C PRO A 15 8.02 6.42 -2.91
N GLN A 16 7.80 6.74 -1.65
CA GLN A 16 7.44 5.80 -0.58
C GLN A 16 8.47 4.68 -0.33
N GLY A 17 9.75 4.87 -0.63
CA GLY A 17 10.78 3.86 -0.39
C GLY A 17 10.53 2.51 -1.07
N ARG A 18 9.85 2.48 -2.24
CA ARG A 18 9.35 1.28 -2.91
C ARG A 18 10.03 1.01 -4.23
N GLN A 19 10.35 -0.27 -4.51
CA GLN A 19 10.79 -0.71 -5.82
C GLN A 19 10.17 -2.06 -6.20
N SER A 20 9.65 -2.17 -7.43
CA SER A 20 9.06 -3.42 -7.93
C SER A 20 10.13 -4.51 -8.10
N ILE A 21 9.80 -5.71 -7.60
CA ILE A 21 10.53 -6.96 -7.87
C ILE A 21 9.84 -7.78 -8.96
N SER A 22 8.52 -7.76 -9.02
CA SER A 22 7.75 -8.52 -10.01
C SER A 22 8.04 -8.08 -11.45
N ALA A 23 8.22 -6.78 -11.70
CA ALA A 23 8.49 -6.25 -13.04
C ALA A 23 9.79 -6.81 -13.67
N PRO A 24 10.97 -6.77 -13.02
CA PRO A 24 12.18 -7.36 -13.57
C PRO A 24 12.18 -8.90 -13.60
N LEU A 25 11.24 -9.55 -12.89
CA LEU A 25 11.03 -10.99 -12.94
C LEU A 25 10.06 -11.42 -14.03
N ASP A 26 9.41 -10.48 -14.73
CA ASP A 26 8.38 -10.74 -15.76
C ASP A 26 7.25 -11.62 -15.17
N ALA A 27 6.81 -11.28 -13.95
CA ALA A 27 5.76 -11.99 -13.25
C ALA A 27 4.39 -11.38 -13.60
N ASP A 28 3.44 -12.24 -14.00
CA ASP A 28 2.14 -11.83 -14.50
C ASP A 28 0.99 -12.08 -13.50
N ASP A 29 1.17 -12.98 -12.53
CA ASP A 29 0.10 -13.40 -11.63
C ASP A 29 0.09 -12.65 -10.29
N TYR A 30 1.18 -11.96 -9.95
CA TYR A 30 1.31 -11.23 -8.70
C TYR A 30 2.15 -9.96 -8.85
N SER A 31 1.85 -8.96 -8.03
CA SER A 31 2.75 -7.83 -7.77
C SER A 31 3.66 -8.17 -6.59
N MET A 32 4.92 -7.80 -6.66
CA MET A 32 5.84 -7.85 -5.52
C MET A 32 6.69 -6.60 -5.49
N ASN A 33 6.70 -5.92 -4.35
CA ASN A 33 7.47 -4.72 -4.13
C ASN A 33 8.40 -4.90 -2.94
N TYR A 34 9.59 -4.36 -3.04
CA TYR A 34 10.55 -4.24 -1.95
C TYR A 34 10.50 -2.84 -1.38
N TYR A 35 10.39 -2.74 -0.07
CA TYR A 35 10.33 -1.49 0.68
C TYR A 35 11.54 -1.36 1.60
N VAL A 36 12.03 -0.11 1.70
CA VAL A 36 12.96 0.33 2.74
C VAL A 36 12.37 1.62 3.32
N LEU A 37 11.94 1.57 4.57
CA LEU A 37 11.31 2.69 5.25
C LEU A 37 12.18 3.15 6.41
N GLU A 38 12.57 4.41 6.39
CA GLU A 38 13.20 5.07 7.53
C GLU A 38 12.16 5.37 8.63
N PRO A 39 12.58 5.65 9.87
CA PRO A 39 11.66 6.00 10.94
C PRO A 39 10.70 7.13 10.57
N GLY A 40 9.40 6.88 10.72
CA GLY A 40 8.31 7.81 10.38
C GLY A 40 7.80 7.72 8.94
N GLU A 41 8.39 6.89 8.09
CA GLU A 41 7.89 6.64 6.74
C GLU A 41 6.77 5.59 6.70
N GLU A 42 5.98 5.61 5.63
CA GLU A 42 4.78 4.79 5.45
C GLU A 42 4.85 3.98 4.15
N PHE A 43 4.20 2.80 4.13
CA PHE A 43 4.05 1.99 2.91
C PHE A 43 3.15 2.64 1.86
N SER A 44 2.19 3.46 2.31
CA SER A 44 1.25 4.19 1.47
C SER A 44 0.91 5.55 2.06
N GLY A 45 0.52 6.52 1.23
CA GLY A 45 0.22 7.89 1.67
C GLY A 45 -1.10 8.03 2.46
N SER A 46 -1.93 6.99 2.53
CA SER A 46 -3.17 6.97 3.30
C SER A 46 -3.62 5.54 3.55
N ARG A 47 -4.52 5.38 4.53
CA ARG A 47 -5.23 4.12 4.70
C ARG A 47 -6.10 3.86 3.47
N HIS A 48 -6.02 2.65 2.91
CA HIS A 48 -6.71 2.27 1.69
C HIS A 48 -7.08 0.79 1.68
N ALA A 49 -7.99 0.42 0.79
CA ALA A 49 -8.37 -0.96 0.53
C ALA A 49 -8.23 -1.29 -0.96
N HIS A 50 -7.73 -2.47 -1.26
CA HIS A 50 -7.82 -3.10 -2.56
C HIS A 50 -9.09 -3.97 -2.58
N MET A 51 -10.10 -3.59 -3.36
CA MET A 51 -11.37 -4.30 -3.37
C MET A 51 -11.33 -5.63 -4.14
N ASP A 52 -10.33 -5.79 -4.98
CA ASP A 52 -10.16 -6.90 -5.93
C ASP A 52 -8.79 -7.61 -5.82
N GLN A 53 -7.99 -7.28 -4.79
CA GLN A 53 -6.66 -7.84 -4.60
C GLN A 53 -6.42 -8.17 -3.13
N GLU A 54 -5.88 -9.35 -2.86
CA GLU A 54 -5.31 -9.72 -1.57
C GLU A 54 -3.90 -9.13 -1.45
N GLU A 55 -3.55 -8.54 -0.32
CA GLU A 55 -2.24 -7.98 -0.08
C GLU A 55 -1.60 -8.54 1.19
N SER A 56 -0.31 -8.82 1.13
CA SER A 56 0.46 -9.33 2.25
C SER A 56 1.79 -8.61 2.38
N PHE A 57 2.24 -8.40 3.62
CA PHE A 57 3.54 -7.80 3.92
C PHE A 57 4.36 -8.76 4.77
N PHE A 58 5.58 -9.04 4.32
CA PHE A 58 6.57 -9.83 5.04
C PHE A 58 7.72 -8.92 5.49
N VAL A 59 7.92 -8.77 6.80
CA VAL A 59 8.99 -7.94 7.36
C VAL A 59 10.28 -8.74 7.38
N LEU A 60 11.28 -8.26 6.64
CA LEU A 60 12.60 -8.86 6.52
C LEU A 60 13.56 -8.38 7.61
N GLU A 61 13.41 -7.12 8.05
CA GLU A 61 14.25 -6.45 9.03
C GLU A 61 13.44 -5.34 9.71
N GLY A 62 13.62 -5.17 11.02
CA GLY A 62 12.94 -4.15 11.81
C GLY A 62 11.53 -4.54 12.22
N GLU A 63 10.69 -3.53 12.47
CA GLU A 63 9.34 -3.68 12.96
C GLU A 63 8.42 -2.63 12.33
N ALA A 64 7.33 -3.06 11.72
CA ALA A 64 6.32 -2.20 11.12
C ALA A 64 5.01 -2.27 11.91
N THR A 65 4.31 -1.14 12.01
CA THR A 65 2.98 -1.05 12.62
C THR A 65 1.93 -0.92 11.53
N PHE A 66 0.91 -1.78 11.58
CA PHE A 66 -0.22 -1.76 10.67
C PHE A 66 -1.51 -1.43 11.44
N GLU A 67 -2.33 -0.56 10.85
CA GLU A 67 -3.72 -0.36 11.26
C GLU A 67 -4.64 -0.93 10.19
N ALA A 68 -5.72 -1.59 10.61
CA ALA A 68 -6.74 -2.13 9.73
C ALA A 68 -8.15 -1.86 10.22
N SER A 69 -9.11 -1.79 9.29
CA SER A 69 -10.53 -1.67 9.57
C SER A 69 -11.36 -2.25 8.41
N GLU A 70 -12.58 -2.69 8.70
CA GLU A 70 -13.53 -3.14 7.66
C GLU A 70 -14.16 -1.96 6.89
N ASP A 71 -14.23 -0.77 7.52
CA ASP A 71 -14.85 0.43 6.96
C ASP A 71 -13.85 1.59 6.84
N PRO A 72 -14.00 2.49 5.85
CA PRO A 72 -13.08 3.63 5.65
C PRO A 72 -13.03 4.57 6.85
N THR A 73 -14.11 4.71 7.61
CA THR A 73 -14.23 5.56 8.81
C THR A 73 -14.38 4.77 10.10
N GLY A 74 -14.28 3.44 10.04
CA GLY A 74 -14.43 2.53 11.17
C GLY A 74 -13.29 2.64 12.19
N GLU A 75 -13.53 2.05 13.36
CA GLU A 75 -12.48 1.86 14.37
C GLU A 75 -11.38 0.97 13.78
N THR A 76 -10.15 1.31 14.06
CA THR A 76 -8.98 0.55 13.59
C THR A 76 -8.47 -0.40 14.67
N GLU A 77 -8.08 -1.58 14.22
CA GLU A 77 -7.20 -2.45 15.01
C GLU A 77 -5.75 -2.18 14.60
N THR A 78 -4.84 -2.21 15.57
CA THR A 78 -3.41 -1.98 15.33
C THR A 78 -2.64 -3.24 15.68
N VAL A 79 -1.72 -3.64 14.81
CA VAL A 79 -0.82 -4.77 15.01
C VAL A 79 0.60 -4.40 14.62
N THR A 80 1.55 -4.87 15.41
CA THR A 80 2.98 -4.77 15.13
C THR A 80 3.45 -6.06 14.48
N VAL A 81 4.20 -5.94 13.39
CA VAL A 81 4.77 -7.05 12.62
C VAL A 81 6.28 -6.91 12.62
N GLY A 82 6.94 -7.85 13.27
CA GLY A 82 8.41 -7.86 13.44
C GLY A 82 9.13 -8.66 12.37
N GLU A 83 10.47 -8.67 12.48
CA GLU A 83 11.35 -9.44 11.60
C GLU A 83 10.94 -10.93 11.53
N GLY A 84 10.78 -11.44 10.32
CA GLY A 84 10.37 -12.82 10.04
C GLY A 84 8.86 -13.06 10.12
N GLU A 85 8.07 -12.05 10.44
CA GLU A 85 6.62 -12.13 10.51
C GLU A 85 5.96 -11.63 9.22
N MET A 86 4.71 -12.07 8.99
CA MET A 86 3.91 -11.73 7.83
C MET A 86 2.48 -11.38 8.25
N ILE A 87 1.94 -10.33 7.67
CA ILE A 87 0.53 -9.96 7.79
C ILE A 87 -0.14 -10.04 6.42
N ARG A 88 -1.43 -10.38 6.38
CA ARG A 88 -2.25 -10.44 5.18
C ARG A 88 -3.55 -9.69 5.38
N PHE A 89 -3.98 -8.97 4.36
CA PHE A 89 -5.25 -8.27 4.27
C PHE A 89 -6.11 -8.89 3.18
N ASP A 90 -7.37 -9.16 3.50
CA ASP A 90 -8.37 -9.61 2.54
C ASP A 90 -8.80 -8.45 1.62
N PRO A 91 -9.29 -8.75 0.40
CA PRO A 91 -9.93 -7.72 -0.43
C PRO A 91 -11.03 -6.98 0.36
N GLY A 92 -10.96 -5.64 0.33
CA GLY A 92 -11.90 -4.77 1.03
C GLY A 92 -11.50 -4.35 2.45
N GLU A 93 -10.47 -4.95 3.05
CA GLU A 93 -9.90 -4.45 4.30
C GLU A 93 -9.11 -3.16 4.07
N TYR A 94 -9.47 -2.10 4.77
CA TYR A 94 -8.73 -0.84 4.78
C TYR A 94 -7.51 -0.97 5.68
N GLN A 95 -6.33 -0.75 5.13
CA GLN A 95 -5.07 -0.91 5.84
C GLN A 95 -4.12 0.27 5.59
N GLN A 96 -3.23 0.52 6.54
CA GLN A 96 -2.06 1.38 6.39
C GLN A 96 -0.94 0.84 7.27
N GLY A 97 0.22 0.65 6.66
CA GLY A 97 1.45 0.26 7.38
C GLY A 97 2.43 1.42 7.45
N ARG A 98 3.15 1.52 8.57
CA ARG A 98 4.15 2.56 8.80
C ARG A 98 5.31 2.05 9.65
N ASN A 99 6.44 2.73 9.54
CA ASN A 99 7.57 2.53 10.44
C ASN A 99 7.47 3.48 11.63
N GLU A 100 6.89 3.02 12.73
CA GLU A 100 6.84 3.74 14.01
C GLU A 100 8.04 3.41 14.92
N SER A 101 8.94 2.53 14.46
CA SER A 101 10.15 2.15 15.18
C SER A 101 11.26 3.22 15.07
N GLY A 102 12.33 3.03 15.81
CA GLY A 102 13.52 3.89 15.73
C GLY A 102 14.58 3.40 14.75
N GLU A 103 14.31 2.32 14.01
CA GLU A 103 15.23 1.66 13.09
C GLU A 103 14.62 1.54 11.68
N THR A 104 15.46 1.30 10.66
CA THR A 104 14.99 1.10 9.29
C THR A 104 14.18 -0.20 9.20
N VAL A 105 13.05 -0.17 8.50
CA VAL A 105 12.24 -1.34 8.17
C VAL A 105 12.51 -1.77 6.73
N ARG A 106 12.73 -3.07 6.52
CA ARG A 106 12.79 -3.70 5.21
C ARG A 106 11.68 -4.71 5.07
N ALA A 107 10.91 -4.64 3.99
CA ALA A 107 9.76 -5.51 3.81
C ALA A 107 9.50 -5.85 2.34
N LEU A 108 8.80 -6.96 2.13
CA LEU A 108 8.19 -7.32 0.85
C LEU A 108 6.68 -7.13 0.96
N ALA A 109 6.09 -6.44 -0.01
CA ALA A 109 4.64 -6.44 -0.21
C ALA A 109 4.31 -7.32 -1.42
N LEU A 110 3.35 -8.19 -1.26
CA LEU A 110 2.85 -9.12 -2.27
C LEU A 110 1.36 -8.89 -2.49
N GLY A 111 0.98 -8.57 -3.74
CA GLY A 111 -0.42 -8.42 -4.14
C GLY A 111 -0.83 -9.49 -5.17
N THR A 112 -2.01 -10.07 -5.04
CA THR A 112 -2.56 -11.01 -6.00
C THR A 112 -4.06 -10.80 -6.19
N PRO A 113 -4.56 -10.66 -7.46
CA PRO A 113 -3.83 -10.66 -8.73
C PRO A 113 -2.80 -9.53 -8.85
N GLN A 114 -2.00 -9.53 -9.92
CA GLN A 114 -0.92 -8.56 -10.12
C GLN A 114 -1.42 -7.11 -10.13
N GLU A 115 -2.54 -6.85 -10.78
CA GLU A 115 -3.16 -5.54 -10.86
C GLU A 115 -4.40 -5.48 -9.97
N SER A 116 -4.53 -4.38 -9.24
CA SER A 116 -5.78 -3.99 -8.59
C SER A 116 -6.40 -2.84 -9.37
N THR A 117 -7.68 -2.96 -9.67
CA THR A 117 -8.46 -2.00 -10.48
C THR A 117 -9.49 -1.22 -9.68
N ASP A 118 -9.75 -1.64 -8.44
CA ASP A 118 -10.65 -0.94 -7.49
C ASP A 118 -9.91 -0.71 -6.17
N ILE A 119 -9.22 0.44 -6.09
CA ILE A 119 -8.50 0.87 -4.89
C ILE A 119 -9.24 2.07 -4.30
N ARG A 120 -9.55 2.00 -3.00
CA ARG A 120 -10.30 3.03 -2.27
C ARG A 120 -9.46 3.59 -1.14
N ALA A 121 -9.17 4.89 -1.20
CA ALA A 121 -8.51 5.61 -0.12
C ALA A 121 -9.55 6.02 0.94
N ALA A 122 -9.27 5.79 2.21
CA ALA A 122 -10.11 6.20 3.35
C ALA A 122 -10.03 7.71 3.60
N VAL A 123 -10.37 8.48 2.58
CA VAL A 123 -10.37 9.95 2.56
C VAL A 123 -11.78 10.41 2.23
N PRO A 124 -12.50 11.02 3.19
CA PRO A 124 -13.84 11.53 2.93
C PRO A 124 -13.83 12.66 1.89
N CYS A 125 -14.81 12.65 1.00
CA CYS A 125 -14.96 13.71 0.01
C CYS A 125 -15.30 15.05 0.68
N GLN A 126 -14.41 16.03 0.54
CA GLN A 126 -14.59 17.37 1.13
C GLN A 126 -15.56 18.25 0.33
N GLN A 127 -15.92 17.86 -0.91
CA GLN A 127 -16.81 18.65 -1.76
C GLN A 127 -18.28 18.33 -1.50
N CYS A 128 -18.69 17.06 -1.51
CA CYS A 128 -20.08 16.69 -1.26
C CYS A 128 -20.35 16.25 0.17
N GLY A 129 -19.37 15.65 0.84
CA GLY A 129 -19.55 15.06 2.17
C GLY A 129 -20.37 13.77 2.21
N ASP A 130 -20.74 13.22 1.03
CA ASP A 130 -21.61 12.05 0.89
C ASP A 130 -20.81 10.74 0.72
N SER A 131 -19.48 10.82 0.56
CA SER A 131 -18.60 9.67 0.46
C SER A 131 -17.54 9.68 1.54
N ASP A 132 -17.35 8.55 2.19
CA ASP A 132 -16.33 8.29 3.22
C ASP A 132 -14.98 7.84 2.62
N TYR A 133 -14.94 7.60 1.32
CA TYR A 133 -13.73 7.21 0.58
C TYR A 133 -13.64 7.90 -0.78
N MET A 134 -12.45 7.89 -1.36
CA MET A 134 -12.18 8.32 -2.73
C MET A 134 -11.57 7.14 -3.50
N ASN A 135 -11.95 6.99 -4.77
CA ASN A 135 -11.34 6.01 -5.65
C ASN A 135 -9.95 6.49 -6.09
N PHE A 136 -8.95 5.62 -5.99
CA PHE A 136 -7.65 5.88 -6.61
C PHE A 136 -7.72 5.61 -8.11
N VAL A 137 -7.32 6.58 -8.91
CA VAL A 137 -7.32 6.50 -10.38
C VAL A 137 -6.01 7.01 -10.96
N MET A 138 -5.69 6.55 -12.17
CA MET A 138 -4.58 7.12 -12.95
C MET A 138 -5.16 7.99 -14.06
N ARG A 139 -4.79 9.28 -14.11
CA ARG A 139 -5.18 10.24 -15.16
C ARG A 139 -3.97 10.77 -15.90
N ASP A 140 -3.91 10.52 -17.18
CA ASP A 140 -2.79 10.94 -18.03
C ASP A 140 -1.41 10.48 -17.50
N GLY A 141 -1.39 9.37 -16.72
CA GLY A 141 -0.19 8.81 -16.10
C GLY A 141 0.13 9.37 -14.71
N GLU A 142 -0.70 10.27 -14.17
CA GLU A 142 -0.55 10.84 -12.83
C GLU A 142 -1.61 10.27 -11.88
N PRO A 143 -1.28 10.03 -10.60
CA PRO A 143 -2.23 9.54 -9.62
C PRO A 143 -3.22 10.64 -9.19
N ALA A 144 -4.48 10.25 -9.01
CA ALA A 144 -5.54 11.13 -8.53
C ALA A 144 -6.56 10.36 -7.70
N LEU A 145 -7.38 11.09 -6.96
CA LEU A 145 -8.50 10.56 -6.20
C LEU A 145 -9.82 11.11 -6.75
N ASP A 146 -10.75 10.22 -7.10
CA ASP A 146 -12.10 10.52 -7.59
C ASP A 146 -13.15 10.24 -6.54
N CYS A 147 -14.10 11.16 -6.35
CA CYS A 147 -15.27 10.89 -5.53
C CYS A 147 -16.27 9.98 -6.28
N PRO A 148 -16.77 8.89 -5.69
CA PRO A 148 -17.79 8.06 -6.32
C PRO A 148 -19.19 8.71 -6.37
N GLU A 149 -19.44 9.78 -5.57
CA GLU A 149 -20.75 10.40 -5.41
C GLU A 149 -20.88 11.78 -6.11
N CYS A 150 -19.75 12.37 -6.49
CA CYS A 150 -19.76 13.67 -7.19
C CYS A 150 -18.54 13.79 -8.12
N ASP A 151 -18.44 14.93 -8.84
CA ASP A 151 -17.36 15.18 -9.80
C ASP A 151 -16.06 15.72 -9.13
N ALA A 152 -15.88 15.54 -7.81
CA ALA A 152 -14.66 15.94 -7.12
C ALA A 152 -13.49 15.07 -7.53
N ASP A 153 -12.38 15.74 -7.85
CA ASP A 153 -11.12 15.17 -8.31
C ASP A 153 -9.98 15.85 -7.55
N ILE A 154 -9.06 15.08 -7.01
CA ILE A 154 -7.91 15.57 -6.24
C ILE A 154 -6.65 14.92 -6.81
N ALA A 155 -5.76 15.73 -7.39
CA ALA A 155 -4.40 15.29 -7.75
C ALA A 155 -3.58 15.04 -6.47
N ILE A 156 -2.78 13.95 -6.43
CA ILE A 156 -1.98 13.53 -5.28
C ILE A 156 -0.52 13.29 -5.67
#